data_00c1eede72ca28c11d41e95a0cc8c45a
#
_entry.id   00c1eede72ca28c11d41e95a0cc8c45a
#
_cell.length_a   1.000
_cell.length_b   1.000
_cell.length_c   1.000
_cell.angle_alpha   90.00
_cell.angle_beta   90.00
_cell.angle_gamma   90.00
#
_symmetry.space_group_name_H-M   'P 1'
#
loop_
_entity.id
_entity.type
_entity.pdbx_description
1 polymer ?
#
loop_
_entity_poly.entity_id
_entity_poly.type
_entity_poly.pdbx_seq_one_letter_code
_entity_poly.pdbx_strand_id
1 'polypeptide(L)'
;MLDEEGLDNVFLRHQRIATAVRSAIAHWGQPGTLELLSLDPREHSNSISAILFNKPCDVDEFRSVCREKHSVALAAGLERLAKQVFRIGHLGDLNEPMILGTLAGVEMTLKKQKISYEPGGVESAINSLI
;
A
#
# COMPACT_ATOMS: atom_id res chain seq x y z
N MET A 1 20.26 17.89 -2.70
CA MET A 1 19.23 16.92 -2.54
C MET A 1 19.43 16.11 -1.29
N LEU A 2 20.15 14.98 -1.31
CA LEU A 2 20.43 14.27 -0.07
C LEU A 2 21.21 15.15 0.91
N ASP A 3 22.15 15.92 0.40
CA ASP A 3 22.98 16.79 1.23
C ASP A 3 22.18 17.93 1.86
N GLU A 4 21.19 18.46 1.15
CA GLU A 4 20.36 19.54 1.65
C GLU A 4 19.37 19.08 2.71
N GLU A 5 18.80 17.88 2.50
CA GLU A 5 17.81 17.32 3.41
C GLU A 5 18.48 16.55 4.56
N GLY A 6 19.65 15.96 4.29
CA GLY A 6 20.34 15.07 5.22
C GLY A 6 19.81 13.64 5.10
N LEU A 7 20.71 12.67 5.25
CA LEU A 7 20.36 11.26 5.14
C LEU A 7 19.33 10.85 6.20
N ASP A 8 19.47 11.37 7.42
CA ASP A 8 18.56 11.03 8.51
C ASP A 8 17.14 11.51 8.21
N ASN A 9 17.00 12.71 7.63
CA ASN A 9 15.70 13.27 7.29
C ASN A 9 15.06 12.51 6.13
N VAL A 10 15.84 12.10 5.14
CA VAL A 10 15.35 11.29 4.02
C VAL A 10 14.84 9.94 4.54
N PHE A 11 15.63 9.31 5.41
CA PHE A 11 15.26 8.03 6.00
C PHE A 11 13.97 8.14 6.82
N LEU A 12 13.84 9.17 7.65
CA LEU A 12 12.65 9.39 8.45
C LEU A 12 11.42 9.65 7.59
N ARG A 13 11.58 10.39 6.50
CA ARG A 13 10.48 10.64 5.56
C ARG A 13 9.97 9.33 4.95
N HIS A 14 10.88 8.49 4.46
CA HIS A 14 10.50 7.20 3.89
C HIS A 14 9.85 6.30 4.92
N GLN A 15 10.35 6.32 6.15
CA GLN A 15 9.78 5.54 7.24
C GLN A 15 8.36 6.01 7.58
N ARG A 16 8.11 7.31 7.59
CA ARG A 16 6.78 7.85 7.84
C ARG A 16 5.80 7.42 6.77
N ILE A 17 6.19 7.52 5.50
CA ILE A 17 5.35 7.10 4.38
C ILE A 17 5.07 5.60 4.45
N ALA A 18 6.09 4.79 4.70
CA ALA A 18 5.93 3.34 4.83
C ALA A 18 4.99 2.97 5.97
N THR A 19 5.09 3.68 7.10
CA THR A 19 4.21 3.46 8.24
C THR A 19 2.75 3.79 7.89
N ALA A 20 2.53 4.86 7.13
CA ALA A 20 1.19 5.23 6.69
C ALA A 20 0.59 4.15 5.78
N VAL A 21 1.37 3.62 4.85
CA VAL A 21 0.93 2.53 3.97
C VAL A 21 0.55 1.30 4.79
N ARG A 22 1.40 0.91 5.73
CA ARG A 22 1.12 -0.25 6.58
C ARG A 22 -0.10 -0.05 7.46
N SER A 23 -0.33 1.17 7.95
CA SER A 23 -1.53 1.50 8.72
C SER A 23 -2.79 1.30 7.90
N ALA A 24 -2.77 1.74 6.64
CA ALA A 24 -3.90 1.54 5.74
C ALA A 24 -4.16 0.05 5.50
N ILE A 25 -3.10 -0.72 5.23
CA ILE A 25 -3.23 -2.15 4.96
C ILE A 25 -3.81 -2.88 6.18
N ALA A 26 -3.31 -2.58 7.37
CA ALA A 26 -3.81 -3.19 8.61
C ALA A 26 -5.28 -2.86 8.83
N HIS A 27 -5.68 -1.63 8.52
CA HIS A 27 -7.06 -1.21 8.69
C HIS A 27 -7.98 -1.94 7.69
N TRP A 28 -7.62 -1.96 6.42
CA TRP A 28 -8.41 -2.66 5.40
C TRP A 28 -8.54 -4.16 5.71
N GLY A 29 -7.51 -4.73 6.30
CA GLY A 29 -7.43 -6.16 6.56
C GLY A 29 -8.14 -6.65 7.81
N GLN A 30 -8.84 -5.78 8.55
CA GLN A 30 -9.52 -6.19 9.78
C GLN A 30 -10.48 -7.36 9.59
N PRO A 31 -11.25 -7.46 8.48
CA PRO A 31 -12.07 -8.65 8.25
C PRO A 31 -11.30 -9.92 7.95
N GLY A 32 -9.99 -9.84 7.74
CA GLY A 32 -9.15 -11.02 7.45
C GLY A 32 -9.00 -11.37 5.99
N THR A 33 -9.48 -10.54 5.07
CA THR A 33 -9.42 -10.81 3.62
C THR A 33 -8.08 -10.44 3.00
N LEU A 34 -7.35 -9.52 3.62
CA LEU A 34 -6.03 -9.11 3.12
C LEU A 34 -5.13 -8.76 4.31
N GLU A 35 -3.83 -8.80 4.05
CA GLU A 35 -2.85 -8.50 5.08
C GLU A 35 -1.52 -8.11 4.45
N LEU A 36 -0.65 -7.50 5.24
CA LEU A 36 0.73 -7.27 4.86
C LEU A 36 1.42 -8.64 4.77
N LEU A 37 2.09 -8.91 3.65
CA LEU A 37 2.67 -10.23 3.39
C LEU A 37 3.73 -10.62 4.43
N SER A 38 4.59 -9.68 4.81
CA SER A 38 5.61 -9.96 5.80
C SER A 38 5.13 -9.55 7.19
N LEU A 39 5.12 -10.50 8.12
CA LEU A 39 4.72 -10.27 9.50
C LEU A 39 5.90 -9.94 10.41
N ASP A 40 7.14 -10.16 9.93
CA ASP A 40 8.34 -9.83 10.70
C ASP A 40 8.70 -8.38 10.43
N PRO A 41 8.69 -7.50 11.46
CA PRO A 41 9.03 -6.08 11.27
C PRO A 41 10.41 -5.86 10.65
N ARG A 42 11.35 -6.79 10.83
CA ARG A 42 12.69 -6.66 10.24
C ARG A 42 12.66 -6.86 8.73
N GLU A 43 11.64 -7.49 8.20
CA GLU A 43 11.46 -7.70 6.76
C GLU A 43 10.62 -6.61 6.11
N HIS A 44 10.06 -5.68 6.90
CA HIS A 44 9.29 -4.57 6.35
C HIS A 44 10.21 -3.63 5.59
N SER A 45 9.87 -3.40 4.31
CA SER A 45 10.61 -2.48 3.46
C SER A 45 10.06 -1.07 3.65
N ASN A 46 10.96 -0.08 3.67
CA ASN A 46 10.55 1.32 3.66
C ASN A 46 10.31 1.85 2.24
N SER A 47 10.39 0.99 1.22
CA SER A 47 10.21 1.38 -0.18
C SER A 47 9.07 0.64 -0.89
N ILE A 48 8.73 -0.57 -0.44
CA ILE A 48 7.70 -1.40 -1.07
C ILE A 48 6.92 -2.13 0.02
N SER A 49 5.59 -2.16 -0.13
CA SER A 49 4.73 -2.97 0.73
C SER A 49 3.96 -3.96 -0.14
N ALA A 50 3.99 -5.23 0.25
CA ALA A 50 3.28 -6.29 -0.44
C ALA A 50 2.00 -6.64 0.34
N ILE A 51 0.89 -6.73 -0.38
CA ILE A 51 -0.42 -7.04 0.20
C ILE A 51 -0.86 -8.40 -0.31
N LEU A 52 -1.17 -9.31 0.62
CA LEU A 52 -1.65 -10.64 0.32
C LEU A 52 -3.16 -10.69 0.49
N PHE A 53 -3.85 -11.19 -0.53
CA PHE A 53 -5.27 -11.51 -0.41
C PHE A 53 -5.41 -12.94 0.13
N ASN A 54 -6.12 -13.10 1.23
CA ASN A 54 -6.29 -14.40 1.90
C ASN A 54 -7.41 -15.23 1.27
N LYS A 55 -8.22 -14.62 0.41
CA LYS A 55 -9.30 -15.31 -0.32
C LYS A 55 -9.03 -15.20 -1.81
N PRO A 56 -9.57 -16.12 -2.62
CA PRO A 56 -9.40 -16.05 -4.07
C PRO A 56 -9.86 -14.70 -4.60
N CYS A 57 -9.00 -14.08 -5.41
CA CYS A 57 -9.24 -12.76 -5.99
C CYS A 57 -8.41 -12.67 -7.28
N ASP A 58 -9.00 -12.06 -8.31
CA ASP A 58 -8.25 -11.79 -9.53
C ASP A 58 -7.41 -10.53 -9.34
N VAL A 59 -6.16 -10.73 -8.94
CA VAL A 59 -5.23 -9.64 -8.65
C VAL A 59 -4.88 -8.86 -9.93
N ASP A 60 -4.80 -9.54 -11.05
CA ASP A 60 -4.51 -8.87 -12.32
C ASP A 60 -5.65 -7.92 -12.69
N GLU A 61 -6.89 -8.34 -12.51
CA GLU A 61 -8.03 -7.45 -12.72
C GLU A 61 -8.03 -6.30 -11.72
N PHE A 62 -7.73 -6.58 -10.45
CA PHE A 62 -7.64 -5.55 -9.43
C PHE A 62 -6.62 -4.48 -9.83
N ARG A 63 -5.43 -4.90 -10.26
CA ARG A 63 -4.39 -3.98 -10.70
C ARG A 63 -4.82 -3.18 -11.93
N SER A 64 -5.47 -3.84 -12.87
CA SER A 64 -5.95 -3.20 -14.10
C SER A 64 -6.99 -2.13 -13.81
N VAL A 65 -7.97 -2.43 -12.95
CA VAL A 65 -9.00 -1.46 -12.55
C VAL A 65 -8.38 -0.28 -11.83
N CYS A 66 -7.45 -0.54 -10.93
CA CYS A 66 -6.78 0.51 -10.17
C CYS A 66 -6.04 1.48 -11.12
N ARG A 67 -5.36 0.94 -12.10
CA ARG A 67 -4.64 1.75 -13.09
C ARG A 67 -5.59 2.51 -14.01
N GLU A 68 -6.59 1.82 -14.55
CA GLU A 68 -7.46 2.41 -15.58
C GLU A 68 -8.50 3.37 -15.01
N LYS A 69 -9.02 3.10 -13.83
CA LYS A 69 -10.09 3.90 -13.23
C LYS A 69 -9.57 4.96 -12.26
N HIS A 70 -8.43 4.71 -11.62
CA HIS A 70 -7.93 5.57 -10.56
C HIS A 70 -6.51 6.06 -10.80
N SER A 71 -5.92 5.73 -11.94
CA SER A 71 -4.58 6.18 -12.34
C SER A 71 -3.49 5.77 -11.33
N VAL A 72 -3.67 4.64 -10.69
CA VAL A 72 -2.70 4.12 -9.71
C VAL A 72 -2.10 2.83 -10.26
N ALA A 73 -0.77 2.83 -10.43
CA ALA A 73 -0.04 1.66 -10.91
C ALA A 73 0.45 0.84 -9.73
N LEU A 74 0.05 -0.43 -9.70
CA LEU A 74 0.48 -1.38 -8.68
C LEU A 74 1.33 -2.46 -9.34
N ALA A 75 2.36 -2.93 -8.63
CA ALA A 75 3.20 -4.00 -9.15
C ALA A 75 2.60 -5.37 -8.83
N ALA A 76 2.92 -6.35 -9.67
CA ALA A 76 2.52 -7.74 -9.43
C ALA A 76 3.36 -8.34 -8.31
N GLY A 77 2.83 -9.38 -7.66
CA GLY A 77 3.60 -10.19 -6.75
C GLY A 77 4.61 -11.05 -7.51
N LEU A 78 5.50 -11.69 -6.77
CA LEU A 78 6.55 -12.51 -7.37
C LEU A 78 6.07 -13.96 -7.56
N GLU A 79 6.31 -14.49 -8.75
CA GLU A 79 6.15 -15.90 -9.13
C GLU A 79 4.91 -16.59 -8.52
N ARG A 80 5.14 -17.47 -7.52
CA ARG A 80 4.07 -18.30 -6.93
C ARG A 80 2.96 -17.48 -6.29
N LEU A 81 3.26 -16.25 -5.89
CA LEU A 81 2.30 -15.38 -5.22
C LEU A 81 1.67 -14.35 -6.15
N ALA A 82 1.98 -14.40 -7.45
CA ALA A 82 1.52 -13.40 -8.41
C ALA A 82 -0.01 -13.28 -8.48
N LYS A 83 -0.73 -14.37 -8.18
CA LYS A 83 -2.19 -14.38 -8.24
C LYS A 83 -2.86 -13.98 -6.93
N GLN A 84 -2.07 -13.74 -5.87
CA GLN A 84 -2.60 -13.44 -4.54
C GLN A 84 -2.03 -12.16 -3.96
N VAL A 85 -1.00 -11.57 -4.60
CA VAL A 85 -0.24 -10.47 -4.04
C VAL A 85 -0.11 -9.33 -5.04
N PHE A 86 -0.28 -8.11 -4.58
CA PHE A 86 0.16 -6.93 -5.31
C PHE A 86 1.06 -6.08 -4.42
N ARG A 87 1.83 -5.18 -5.02
CA ARG A 87 2.80 -4.38 -4.29
C ARG A 87 2.55 -2.89 -4.54
N ILE A 88 2.71 -2.11 -3.46
CA ILE A 88 2.66 -0.65 -3.51
C ILE A 88 4.08 -0.13 -3.32
N GLY A 89 4.61 0.59 -4.31
CA GLY A 89 5.89 1.26 -4.19
C GLY A 89 5.72 2.62 -3.53
N HIS A 90 6.62 2.94 -2.58
CA HIS A 90 6.58 4.21 -1.87
C HIS A 90 7.98 4.78 -1.66
N LEU A 91 8.86 4.54 -2.64
CA LEU A 91 10.22 5.07 -2.67
C LEU A 91 10.30 6.30 -3.58
N GLY A 92 11.31 7.12 -3.37
CA GLY A 92 11.65 8.24 -4.24
C GLY A 92 11.06 9.55 -3.76
N ASP A 93 10.64 10.39 -4.69
CA ASP A 93 10.15 11.75 -4.39
C ASP A 93 8.68 11.78 -4.00
N LEU A 94 8.12 10.65 -3.57
CA LEU A 94 6.75 10.60 -3.09
C LEU A 94 6.57 11.51 -1.89
N ASN A 95 5.53 12.31 -1.92
CA ASN A 95 5.13 13.12 -0.78
C ASN A 95 3.85 12.54 -0.15
N GLU A 96 3.44 13.11 0.97
CA GLU A 96 2.27 12.61 1.69
C GLU A 96 0.99 12.63 0.85
N PRO A 97 0.64 13.74 0.14
CA PRO A 97 -0.53 13.71 -0.72
C PRO A 97 -0.47 12.67 -1.83
N MET A 98 0.71 12.41 -2.39
CA MET A 98 0.86 11.43 -3.45
C MET A 98 0.58 10.02 -2.95
N ILE A 99 1.12 9.65 -1.79
CA ILE A 99 0.88 8.32 -1.24
C ILE A 99 -0.57 8.17 -0.78
N LEU A 100 -1.16 9.22 -0.22
CA LEU A 100 -2.57 9.17 0.16
C LEU A 100 -3.46 8.99 -1.07
N GLY A 101 -3.11 9.62 -2.19
CA GLY A 101 -3.81 9.41 -3.46
C GLY A 101 -3.71 7.96 -3.94
N THR A 102 -2.52 7.37 -3.83
CA THR A 102 -2.33 5.96 -4.17
C THR A 102 -3.20 5.05 -3.29
N LEU A 103 -3.20 5.29 -1.99
CA LEU A 103 -4.00 4.50 -1.05
C LEU A 103 -5.49 4.69 -1.31
N ALA A 104 -5.92 5.91 -1.65
CA ALA A 104 -7.31 6.17 -2.00
C ALA A 104 -7.71 5.38 -3.26
N GLY A 105 -6.84 5.30 -4.26
CA GLY A 105 -7.09 4.50 -5.45
C GLY A 105 -7.25 3.03 -5.13
N VAL A 106 -6.42 2.50 -4.24
CA VAL A 106 -6.54 1.11 -3.79
C VAL A 106 -7.86 0.89 -3.06
N GLU A 107 -8.22 1.78 -2.14
CA GLU A 107 -9.46 1.64 -1.38
C GLU A 107 -10.68 1.72 -2.30
N MET A 108 -10.68 2.64 -3.25
CA MET A 108 -11.77 2.72 -4.24
C MET A 108 -11.89 1.44 -5.06
N THR A 109 -10.76 0.81 -5.39
CA THR A 109 -10.76 -0.44 -6.13
C THR A 109 -11.30 -1.60 -5.28
N LEU A 110 -10.94 -1.65 -4.00
CA LEU A 110 -11.48 -2.65 -3.07
C LEU A 110 -13.01 -2.56 -3.04
N LYS A 111 -13.53 -1.36 -2.94
CA LYS A 111 -14.98 -1.15 -2.90
C LYS A 111 -15.62 -1.51 -4.24
N LYS A 112 -15.03 -1.08 -5.34
CA LYS A 112 -15.57 -1.33 -6.69
C LYS A 112 -15.59 -2.83 -7.02
N GLN A 113 -14.56 -3.55 -6.63
CA GLN A 113 -14.48 -4.99 -6.89
C GLN A 113 -15.23 -5.82 -5.85
N LYS A 114 -15.90 -5.17 -4.90
CA LYS A 114 -16.72 -5.83 -3.86
C LYS A 114 -15.90 -6.79 -3.01
N ILE A 115 -14.63 -6.45 -2.79
CA ILE A 115 -13.77 -7.20 -1.89
C ILE A 115 -14.07 -6.75 -0.46
N SER A 116 -14.25 -7.70 0.45
CA SER A 116 -14.53 -7.37 1.85
C SER A 116 -13.31 -6.67 2.47
N TYR A 117 -13.53 -5.49 3.04
CA TYR A 117 -12.47 -4.73 3.70
C TYR A 117 -13.11 -3.78 4.71
N GLU A 118 -12.31 -3.27 5.64
CA GLU A 118 -12.80 -2.25 6.58
C GLU A 118 -12.54 -0.87 5.99
N PRO A 119 -13.57 -0.07 5.73
CA PRO A 119 -13.40 1.30 5.22
C PRO A 119 -12.64 2.17 6.20
N GLY A 120 -11.85 3.11 5.69
CA GLY A 120 -11.13 4.07 6.51
C GLY A 120 -9.62 3.87 6.54
N GLY A 121 -9.06 3.06 5.62
CA GLY A 121 -7.62 2.86 5.55
C GLY A 121 -6.87 4.15 5.23
N VAL A 122 -7.41 4.97 4.33
CA VAL A 122 -6.81 6.26 4.01
C VAL A 122 -6.83 7.17 5.24
N GLU A 123 -7.92 7.19 5.98
CA GLU A 123 -7.99 7.96 7.22
C GLU A 123 -6.98 7.48 8.24
N SER A 124 -6.81 6.16 8.37
CA SER A 124 -5.79 5.59 9.24
C SER A 124 -4.38 6.05 8.84
N ALA A 125 -4.11 6.09 7.54
CA ALA A 125 -2.83 6.58 7.03
C ALA A 125 -2.64 8.06 7.37
N ILE A 126 -3.67 8.88 7.18
CA ILE A 126 -3.62 10.30 7.54
C ILE A 126 -3.28 10.46 9.02
N ASN A 127 -3.95 9.72 9.88
CA ASN A 127 -3.70 9.79 11.32
C ASN A 127 -2.26 9.44 11.68
N SER A 128 -1.65 8.49 10.97
CA SER A 128 -0.25 8.14 11.21
C SER A 128 0.73 9.23 10.77
N LEU A 129 0.31 10.10 9.87
CA LEU A 129 1.16 11.18 9.35
C LEU A 129 1.03 12.48 10.16
N ILE A 130 0.03 12.60 10.99
CA ILE A 130 -0.17 13.76 11.86
C ILE A 130 0.64 13.58 13.18
#